data_f440c3a5cb5f880d14c2567bc6d9cfe8
#
_entry.id   f440c3a5cb5f880d14c2567bc6d9cfe8
#
_cell.length_a   1.000
_cell.length_b   1.000
_cell.length_c   1.000
_cell.angle_alpha   90.00
_cell.angle_beta   90.00
_cell.angle_gamma   90.00
#
_symmetry.space_group_name_H-M   'P 1'
#
loop_
_entity.id
_entity.type
_entity.pdbx_description
1 polymer ?
#
loop_
_entity_poly.entity_id
_entity_poly.type
_entity_poly.pdbx_seq_one_letter_code
_entity_poly.pdbx_strand_id
1 'polypeptide(L)'
;MRIPDLQSERPSVRLRINLVGVEGLMVPALVATNDGEVLQDLKISAFFSLPADRRGIHASRIYEAVLSVTKGMDGRRTLDQMATELAVAVLERDQDSSRAEVSISAKLFELTTSPVTGKPAYLTSHVSVRSVSVREDVVRPLMKAVAVGVTGVTACPCAKSVV
;
A
#
# COMPACT_ATOMS: atom_id res chain seq x y z
N MET A 1 -1.95 -12.17 -34.79
CA MET A 1 -3.35 -12.20 -34.33
C MET A 1 -3.51 -11.07 -33.28
N ARG A 2 -4.37 -10.09 -33.55
CA ARG A 2 -4.55 -8.95 -32.63
C ARG A 2 -5.61 -9.36 -31.61
N ILE A 3 -5.26 -9.50 -30.35
CA ILE A 3 -6.21 -9.81 -29.26
C ILE A 3 -7.09 -8.57 -29.07
N PRO A 4 -8.44 -8.68 -29.14
CA PRO A 4 -9.31 -7.55 -28.92
C PRO A 4 -9.19 -7.07 -27.45
N ASP A 5 -9.16 -5.75 -27.28
CA ASP A 5 -9.13 -5.11 -25.96
C ASP A 5 -10.56 -5.02 -25.39
N LEU A 6 -10.99 -6.11 -24.76
CA LEU A 6 -12.32 -6.24 -24.19
C LEU A 6 -12.59 -5.28 -23.02
N GLN A 7 -11.54 -4.83 -22.32
CA GLN A 7 -11.65 -3.92 -21.18
C GLN A 7 -12.05 -2.51 -21.63
N SER A 8 -11.58 -2.11 -22.81
CA SER A 8 -11.89 -0.80 -23.41
C SER A 8 -13.25 -0.75 -24.12
N GLU A 9 -13.94 -1.87 -24.25
CA GLU A 9 -15.28 -1.91 -24.85
C GLU A 9 -16.32 -1.22 -23.95
N ARG A 10 -17.40 -0.75 -24.58
CA ARG A 10 -18.56 -0.24 -23.85
C ARG A 10 -19.31 -1.36 -23.16
N PRO A 11 -19.65 -1.22 -21.87
CA PRO A 11 -20.44 -2.25 -21.18
C PRO A 11 -21.91 -2.21 -21.62
N SER A 12 -22.59 -3.35 -21.50
CA SER A 12 -24.05 -3.45 -21.73
C SER A 12 -24.83 -2.68 -20.66
N VAL A 13 -24.33 -2.64 -19.44
CA VAL A 13 -24.88 -1.85 -18.33
C VAL A 13 -23.89 -0.77 -17.94
N ARG A 14 -24.27 0.48 -18.07
CA ARG A 14 -23.42 1.63 -17.73
C ARG A 14 -23.51 1.93 -16.24
N LEU A 15 -22.57 1.38 -15.48
CA LEU A 15 -22.47 1.59 -14.04
C LEU A 15 -21.06 2.06 -13.69
N ARG A 16 -20.96 3.20 -13.01
CA ARG A 16 -19.68 3.65 -12.44
C ARG A 16 -19.32 2.77 -11.25
N ILE A 17 -18.07 2.29 -11.20
CA ILE A 17 -17.53 1.55 -10.06
C ILE A 17 -16.55 2.47 -9.33
N ASN A 18 -16.76 2.66 -8.03
CA ASN A 18 -15.94 3.58 -7.23
C ASN A 18 -14.51 3.08 -7.06
N LEU A 19 -14.36 1.77 -6.80
CA LEU A 19 -13.05 1.14 -6.61
C LEU A 19 -13.06 -0.26 -7.22
N VAL A 20 -12.13 -0.50 -8.12
CA VAL A 20 -11.83 -1.82 -8.71
C VAL A 20 -10.31 -1.94 -8.86
N GLY A 21 -9.75 -3.11 -8.58
CA GLY A 21 -8.29 -3.24 -8.61
C GLY A 21 -7.78 -4.60 -8.17
N VAL A 22 -6.60 -4.60 -7.59
CA VAL A 22 -5.90 -5.80 -7.11
C VAL A 22 -5.63 -5.65 -5.62
N GLU A 23 -5.87 -6.72 -4.88
CA GLU A 23 -5.67 -6.77 -3.44
C GLU A 23 -4.62 -7.80 -3.06
N GLY A 24 -3.76 -7.44 -2.10
CA GLY A 24 -2.87 -8.38 -1.42
C GLY A 24 -1.67 -8.86 -2.24
N LEU A 25 -1.16 -8.05 -3.18
CA LEU A 25 0.10 -8.35 -3.85
C LEU A 25 1.24 -8.35 -2.83
N MET A 26 1.99 -9.45 -2.78
CA MET A 26 3.19 -9.54 -1.95
C MET A 26 4.42 -9.21 -2.79
N VAL A 27 5.17 -8.20 -2.39
CA VAL A 27 6.34 -7.72 -3.12
C VAL A 27 7.47 -7.37 -2.14
N PRO A 28 8.68 -7.90 -2.31
CA PRO A 28 9.83 -7.45 -1.54
C PRO A 28 10.29 -6.07 -2.03
N ALA A 29 10.60 -5.18 -1.09
CA ALA A 29 11.17 -3.87 -1.40
C ALA A 29 12.09 -3.38 -0.29
N LEU A 30 13.08 -2.55 -0.63
CA LEU A 30 13.88 -1.81 0.34
C LEU A 30 13.07 -0.63 0.86
N VAL A 31 12.95 -0.52 2.17
CA VAL A 31 12.23 0.53 2.87
C VAL A 31 13.22 1.30 3.73
N ALA A 32 13.21 2.63 3.60
CA ALA A 32 14.00 3.51 4.47
C ALA A 32 13.40 3.54 5.88
N THR A 33 14.26 3.37 6.86
CA THR A 33 13.96 3.51 8.29
C THR A 33 14.95 4.51 8.92
N ASN A 34 14.77 4.83 10.18
CA ASN A 34 15.73 5.69 10.91
C ASN A 34 17.13 5.09 11.01
N ASP A 35 17.23 3.76 11.02
CA ASP A 35 18.47 3.01 11.19
C ASP A 35 19.09 2.57 9.85
N GLY A 36 18.53 3.00 8.73
CA GLY A 36 18.97 2.65 7.39
C GLY A 36 17.89 1.99 6.55
N GLU A 37 18.29 1.15 5.61
CA GLU A 37 17.38 0.46 4.69
C GLU A 37 17.17 -0.97 5.13
N VAL A 38 15.93 -1.42 5.07
CA VAL A 38 15.56 -2.79 5.41
C VAL A 38 14.75 -3.40 4.28
N LEU A 39 15.12 -4.62 3.87
CA LEU A 39 14.31 -5.41 2.94
C LEU A 39 13.07 -5.90 3.67
N GLN A 40 11.90 -5.54 3.15
CA GLN A 40 10.60 -5.85 3.72
C GLN A 40 9.69 -6.53 2.70
N ASP A 41 8.89 -7.48 3.17
CA ASP A 41 7.76 -8.01 2.42
C ASP A 41 6.59 -7.05 2.57
N LEU A 42 6.25 -6.38 1.48
CA LEU A 42 5.14 -5.45 1.43
C LEU A 42 3.88 -6.14 0.92
N LYS A 43 2.78 -6.00 1.64
CA LYS A 43 1.45 -6.35 1.14
C LYS A 43 0.82 -5.10 0.55
N ILE A 44 0.61 -5.11 -0.77
CA ILE A 44 0.14 -3.96 -1.54
C ILE A 44 -1.25 -4.25 -2.09
N SER A 45 -2.17 -3.31 -1.92
CA SER A 45 -3.47 -3.30 -2.59
C SER A 45 -3.63 -1.98 -3.33
N ALA A 46 -4.07 -2.03 -4.57
CA ALA A 46 -4.22 -0.85 -5.42
C ALA A 46 -5.53 -0.92 -6.21
N PHE A 47 -6.28 0.15 -6.13
CA PHE A 47 -7.59 0.30 -6.75
C PHE A 47 -7.67 1.63 -7.48
N PHE A 48 -8.53 1.70 -8.50
CA PHE A 48 -8.91 2.95 -9.13
C PHE A 48 -10.40 2.97 -9.49
N SER A 49 -10.92 4.14 -9.77
CA SER A 49 -12.31 4.32 -10.19
C SER A 49 -12.48 3.85 -11.64
N LEU A 50 -13.59 3.18 -11.94
CA LEU A 50 -13.94 2.80 -13.30
C LEU A 50 -15.13 3.64 -13.76
N PRO A 51 -15.00 4.43 -14.86
CA PRO A 51 -16.10 5.20 -15.40
C PRO A 51 -17.18 4.28 -16.04
N ALA A 52 -18.39 4.80 -16.17
CA ALA A 52 -19.56 4.02 -16.59
C ALA A 52 -19.52 3.57 -18.06
N ASP A 53 -18.64 4.12 -18.86
CA ASP A 53 -18.47 3.79 -20.29
C ASP A 53 -17.36 2.77 -20.57
N ARG A 54 -16.70 2.27 -19.51
CA ARG A 54 -15.66 1.25 -19.58
C ARG A 54 -16.13 -0.07 -19.00
N ARG A 55 -15.80 -1.17 -19.65
CA ARG A 55 -16.18 -2.52 -19.27
C ARG A 55 -15.31 -3.12 -18.17
N GLY A 56 -14.04 -2.74 -18.09
CA GLY A 56 -13.10 -3.32 -17.13
C GLY A 56 -11.80 -2.54 -17.00
N ILE A 57 -10.89 -3.10 -16.22
CA ILE A 57 -9.57 -2.55 -15.93
C ILE A 57 -8.47 -3.43 -16.56
N HIS A 58 -7.33 -2.82 -16.80
CA HIS A 58 -6.09 -3.53 -17.12
C HIS A 58 -5.30 -3.77 -15.83
N ALA A 59 -5.53 -4.90 -15.17
CA ALA A 59 -4.86 -5.24 -13.90
C ALA A 59 -3.33 -5.31 -14.04
N SER A 60 -2.80 -5.63 -15.22
CA SER A 60 -1.35 -5.61 -15.51
C SER A 60 -0.72 -4.24 -15.30
N ARG A 61 -1.43 -3.14 -15.58
CA ARG A 61 -0.96 -1.77 -15.37
C ARG A 61 -0.71 -1.46 -13.90
N ILE A 62 -1.54 -2.04 -13.01
CA ILE A 62 -1.31 -1.94 -11.55
C ILE A 62 -0.01 -2.64 -11.19
N TYR A 63 0.20 -3.86 -11.68
CA TYR A 63 1.41 -4.61 -11.41
C TYR A 63 2.67 -3.92 -11.96
N GLU A 64 2.60 -3.37 -13.16
CA GLU A 64 3.68 -2.57 -13.74
C GLU A 64 3.99 -1.31 -12.91
N ALA A 65 2.96 -0.63 -12.38
CA ALA A 65 3.14 0.49 -11.47
C ALA A 65 3.83 0.05 -10.18
N VAL A 66 3.39 -1.07 -9.58
CA VAL A 66 4.02 -1.64 -8.38
C VAL A 66 5.49 -1.92 -8.64
N LEU A 67 5.82 -2.61 -9.73
CA LEU A 67 7.20 -2.90 -10.08
C LEU A 67 8.03 -1.64 -10.33
N SER A 68 7.47 -0.60 -10.94
CA SER A 68 8.21 0.64 -11.21
C SER A 68 8.60 1.39 -9.94
N VAL A 69 7.78 1.31 -8.89
CA VAL A 69 8.05 1.96 -7.60
C VAL A 69 8.92 1.09 -6.70
N THR A 70 8.72 -0.24 -6.70
CA THR A 70 9.45 -1.15 -5.81
C THR A 70 10.82 -1.57 -6.33
N LYS A 71 11.04 -1.57 -7.65
CA LYS A 71 12.34 -1.90 -8.27
C LYS A 71 13.36 -0.76 -8.25
N GLY A 72 12.93 0.47 -8.00
CA GLY A 72 13.84 1.61 -7.85
C GLY A 72 14.66 1.45 -6.58
N MET A 73 15.74 0.70 -6.66
CA MET A 73 16.60 0.29 -5.54
C MET A 73 17.56 1.39 -5.06
N ASP A 74 17.28 2.63 -5.30
CA ASP A 74 18.00 3.75 -4.71
C ASP A 74 17.58 4.05 -3.24
N GLY A 75 16.76 3.11 -2.70
CA GLY A 75 16.69 2.69 -1.30
C GLY A 75 16.33 3.75 -0.26
N ARG A 76 15.90 4.94 -0.62
CA ARG A 76 15.66 6.02 0.35
C ARG A 76 14.19 6.36 0.56
N ARG A 77 13.28 5.47 0.19
CA ARG A 77 11.85 5.72 0.28
C ARG A 77 11.25 5.11 1.52
N THR A 78 10.51 5.90 2.28
CA THR A 78 9.66 5.42 3.37
C THR A 78 8.37 4.80 2.82
N LEU A 79 7.67 3.99 3.62
CA LEU A 79 6.42 3.35 3.20
C LEU A 79 5.37 4.36 2.72
N ASP A 80 5.32 5.53 3.34
CA ASP A 80 4.37 6.58 3.00
C ASP A 80 4.70 7.28 1.68
N GLN A 81 5.99 7.45 1.38
CA GLN A 81 6.44 7.94 0.07
C GLN A 81 6.12 6.93 -1.03
N MET A 82 6.44 5.65 -0.80
CA MET A 82 6.13 4.58 -1.75
C MET A 82 4.62 4.48 -2.04
N ALA A 83 3.77 4.56 -1.01
CA ALA A 83 2.32 4.51 -1.20
C ALA A 83 1.80 5.71 -2.01
N THR A 84 2.38 6.90 -1.79
CA THR A 84 2.00 8.12 -2.51
C THR A 84 2.44 8.05 -3.97
N GLU A 85 3.69 7.69 -4.23
CA GLU A 85 4.23 7.52 -5.58
C GLU A 85 3.45 6.43 -6.34
N LEU A 86 3.12 5.33 -5.67
CA LEU A 86 2.38 4.24 -6.30
C LEU A 86 0.94 4.67 -6.66
N ALA A 87 0.26 5.43 -5.79
CA ALA A 87 -1.08 5.94 -6.10
C ALA A 87 -1.09 6.90 -7.30
N VAL A 88 -0.05 7.71 -7.45
CA VAL A 88 0.17 8.54 -8.65
C VAL A 88 0.46 7.67 -9.86
N ALA A 89 1.41 6.74 -9.75
CA ALA A 89 1.84 5.90 -10.85
C ALA A 89 0.73 4.98 -11.40
N VAL A 90 -0.14 4.48 -10.53
CA VAL A 90 -1.34 3.71 -10.92
C VAL A 90 -2.30 4.57 -11.73
N LEU A 91 -2.57 5.79 -11.26
CA LEU A 91 -3.50 6.69 -11.92
C LEU A 91 -2.97 7.25 -13.24
N GLU A 92 -1.67 7.48 -13.35
CA GLU A 92 -1.03 7.93 -14.60
C GLU A 92 -1.11 6.88 -15.70
N ARG A 93 -1.05 5.59 -15.34
CA ARG A 93 -1.14 4.48 -16.29
C ARG A 93 -2.56 4.18 -16.78
N ASP A 94 -3.56 4.68 -16.09
CA ASP A 94 -4.97 4.59 -16.51
C ASP A 94 -5.57 5.98 -16.73
N GLN A 95 -5.68 6.37 -18.01
CA GLN A 95 -6.14 7.71 -18.40
C GLN A 95 -7.63 7.95 -18.15
N ASP A 96 -8.42 6.91 -18.02
CA ASP A 96 -9.88 6.99 -17.89
C ASP A 96 -10.33 7.13 -16.43
N SER A 97 -9.47 6.75 -15.49
CA SER A 97 -9.77 6.82 -14.07
C SER A 97 -9.51 8.22 -13.51
N SER A 98 -10.40 8.66 -12.64
CA SER A 98 -10.28 9.96 -11.94
C SER A 98 -9.71 9.86 -10.53
N ARG A 99 -9.59 8.63 -9.98
CA ARG A 99 -9.14 8.38 -8.61
C ARG A 99 -8.42 7.05 -8.52
N ALA A 100 -7.29 7.04 -7.82
CA ALA A 100 -6.62 5.82 -7.39
C ALA A 100 -6.44 5.81 -5.88
N GLU A 101 -6.45 4.62 -5.31
CA GLU A 101 -6.25 4.37 -3.91
C GLU A 101 -5.29 3.20 -3.74
N VAL A 102 -4.24 3.40 -2.95
CA VAL A 102 -3.22 2.40 -2.66
C VAL A 102 -3.09 2.24 -1.16
N SER A 103 -3.00 1.02 -0.70
CA SER A 103 -2.58 0.69 0.65
C SER A 103 -1.37 -0.24 0.62
N ILE A 104 -0.40 0.07 1.47
CA ILE A 104 0.78 -0.76 1.72
C ILE A 104 0.81 -1.12 3.19
N SER A 105 1.01 -2.39 3.51
CA SER A 105 1.23 -2.82 4.88
C SER A 105 2.50 -3.65 4.99
N ALA A 106 3.21 -3.47 6.12
CA ALA A 106 4.42 -4.18 6.44
C ALA A 106 4.47 -4.50 7.94
N LYS A 107 5.29 -5.48 8.28
CA LYS A 107 5.62 -5.82 9.66
C LYS A 107 7.05 -5.38 9.93
N LEU A 108 7.20 -4.38 10.79
CA LEU A 108 8.50 -3.84 11.17
C LEU A 108 9.00 -4.50 12.45
N PHE A 109 10.30 -4.71 12.51
CA PHE A 109 11.01 -5.26 13.67
C PHE A 109 11.99 -4.21 14.18
N GLU A 110 11.93 -3.91 15.47
CA GLU A 110 12.84 -3.01 16.15
C GLU A 110 13.60 -3.80 17.21
N LEU A 111 14.94 -3.72 17.20
CA LEU A 111 15.75 -4.29 18.24
C LEU A 111 15.67 -3.42 19.48
N THR A 112 15.22 -3.99 20.58
CA THR A 112 15.07 -3.32 21.88
C THR A 112 15.72 -4.14 22.99
N THR A 113 15.63 -3.67 24.20
CA THR A 113 16.14 -4.36 25.38
C THR A 113 14.99 -4.66 26.35
N SER A 114 14.90 -5.91 26.78
CA SER A 114 13.90 -6.30 27.79
C SER A 114 14.13 -5.48 29.09
N PRO A 115 13.11 -4.77 29.59
CA PRO A 115 13.25 -3.91 30.77
C PRO A 115 13.55 -4.69 32.05
N VAL A 116 13.23 -5.98 32.09
CA VAL A 116 13.41 -6.82 33.28
C VAL A 116 14.75 -7.55 33.24
N THR A 117 15.13 -8.11 32.11
CA THR A 117 16.31 -9.00 32.02
C THR A 117 17.54 -8.30 31.41
N GLY A 118 17.37 -7.12 30.80
CA GLY A 118 18.44 -6.42 30.07
C GLY A 118 18.89 -7.15 28.79
N LYS A 119 18.23 -8.24 28.38
CA LYS A 119 18.58 -9.00 27.19
C LYS A 119 17.97 -8.37 25.93
N PRO A 120 18.64 -8.53 24.77
CA PRO A 120 18.08 -8.11 23.50
C PRO A 120 16.74 -8.79 23.22
N ALA A 121 15.79 -8.02 22.69
CA ALA A 121 14.46 -8.47 22.29
C ALA A 121 14.01 -7.74 21.03
N TYR A 122 13.09 -8.33 20.26
CA TYR A 122 12.48 -7.65 19.13
C TYR A 122 11.08 -7.18 19.49
N LEU A 123 10.85 -5.88 19.29
CA LEU A 123 9.51 -5.32 19.25
C LEU A 123 8.97 -5.42 17.81
N THR A 124 7.75 -5.85 17.67
CA THR A 124 7.09 -5.96 16.38
C THR A 124 5.97 -4.95 16.26
N SER A 125 5.99 -4.18 15.20
CA SER A 125 4.94 -3.22 14.85
C SER A 125 4.34 -3.56 13.49
N HIS A 126 3.02 -3.40 13.36
CA HIS A 126 2.32 -3.47 12.09
C HIS A 126 2.10 -2.06 11.58
N VAL A 127 2.66 -1.75 10.43
CA VAL A 127 2.50 -0.43 9.81
C VAL A 127 1.65 -0.59 8.56
N SER A 128 0.67 0.28 8.39
CA SER A 128 -0.08 0.41 7.16
C SER A 128 -0.17 1.86 6.72
N VAL A 129 -0.02 2.06 5.43
CA VAL A 129 -0.14 3.37 4.80
C VAL A 129 -1.20 3.29 3.73
N ARG A 130 -2.10 4.25 3.70
CA ARG A 130 -3.09 4.43 2.64
C ARG A 130 -2.87 5.78 1.97
N SER A 131 -2.77 5.78 0.65
CA SER A 131 -2.66 7.00 -0.15
C SER A 131 -3.75 7.03 -1.21
N VAL A 132 -4.29 8.22 -1.45
CA VAL A 132 -5.29 8.50 -2.47
C VAL A 132 -4.75 9.57 -3.38
N SER A 133 -4.81 9.33 -4.69
CA SER A 133 -4.52 10.32 -5.72
C SER A 133 -5.76 10.56 -6.58
N VAL A 134 -5.88 11.77 -7.09
CA VAL A 134 -6.97 12.19 -7.97
C VAL A 134 -6.43 12.81 -9.25
N ARG A 135 -7.22 12.71 -10.32
CA ARG A 135 -7.01 13.39 -11.59
C ARG A 135 -8.04 14.49 -11.73
N GLU A 136 -7.57 15.70 -11.76
CA GLU A 136 -8.30 16.89 -12.23
C GLU A 136 -7.68 17.29 -13.58
N ASP A 137 -6.97 18.41 -13.66
CA ASP A 137 -6.16 18.75 -14.83
C ASP A 137 -4.84 17.95 -14.85
N VAL A 138 -4.30 17.67 -13.67
CA VAL A 138 -3.11 16.85 -13.44
C VAL A 138 -3.38 15.80 -12.37
N VAL A 139 -2.59 14.72 -12.37
CA VAL A 139 -2.61 13.74 -11.28
C VAL A 139 -1.88 14.31 -10.07
N ARG A 140 -2.56 14.32 -8.93
CA ARG A 140 -1.98 14.79 -7.67
C ARG A 140 -2.40 13.93 -6.48
N PRO A 141 -1.54 13.82 -5.45
CA PRO A 141 -1.95 13.25 -4.17
C PRO A 141 -3.06 14.08 -3.52
N LEU A 142 -4.07 13.41 -2.98
CA LEU A 142 -5.20 14.03 -2.26
C LEU A 142 -5.10 13.78 -0.76
N MET A 143 -4.78 12.55 -0.36
CA MET A 143 -4.77 12.14 1.04
C MET A 143 -3.71 11.08 1.28
N LYS A 144 -3.10 11.15 2.46
CA LYS A 144 -2.25 10.12 3.02
C LYS A 144 -2.63 9.85 4.47
N ALA A 145 -2.76 8.59 4.84
CA ALA A 145 -2.99 8.14 6.21
C ALA A 145 -1.96 7.07 6.58
N VAL A 146 -1.45 7.15 7.79
CA VAL A 146 -0.53 6.16 8.36
C VAL A 146 -1.16 5.61 9.62
N ALA A 147 -1.17 4.28 9.75
CA ALA A 147 -1.60 3.59 10.96
C ALA A 147 -0.48 2.68 11.46
N VAL A 148 -0.28 2.67 12.77
CA VAL A 148 0.69 1.81 13.44
C VAL A 148 -0.03 1.01 14.51
N GLY A 149 0.12 -0.32 14.46
CA GLY A 149 -0.38 -1.24 15.45
C GLY A 149 0.76 -1.87 16.24
N VAL A 150 0.67 -1.82 17.57
CA VAL A 150 1.60 -2.50 18.49
C VAL A 150 0.83 -3.45 19.39
N THR A 151 1.47 -4.56 19.74
CA THR A 151 0.90 -5.52 20.71
C THR A 151 1.48 -5.26 22.09
N GLY A 152 0.61 -5.04 23.05
CA GLY A 152 0.98 -4.85 24.45
C GLY A 152 0.33 -5.91 25.35
N VAL A 153 0.84 -6.03 26.56
CA VAL A 153 0.27 -6.88 27.62
C VAL A 153 -0.47 -6.00 28.60
N THR A 154 -1.71 -6.36 28.91
CA THR A 154 -2.46 -5.74 30.01
C THR A 154 -2.32 -6.58 31.26
N ALA A 155 -2.07 -5.96 32.40
CA ALA A 155 -2.04 -6.61 33.70
C ALA A 155 -3.29 -6.25 34.50
N CYS A 156 -3.96 -7.26 35.05
CA CYS A 156 -5.05 -7.04 36.01
C CYS A 156 -4.44 -6.72 37.39
N PRO A 157 -4.76 -5.57 38.02
CA PRO A 157 -4.27 -5.25 39.37
C PRO A 157 -4.60 -6.33 40.41
N CYS A 158 -5.74 -7.01 40.24
CA CYS A 158 -6.14 -8.08 41.13
C CYS A 158 -5.23 -9.33 41.07
N ALA A 159 -4.61 -9.60 39.91
CA ALA A 159 -3.67 -10.70 39.76
C ALA A 159 -2.34 -10.43 40.47
N LYS A 160 -1.97 -9.15 40.68
CA LYS A 160 -0.75 -8.74 41.37
C LYS A 160 -0.80 -9.02 42.89
N SER A 161 -2.01 -9.15 43.48
CA SER A 161 -2.19 -9.40 44.90
C SER A 161 -2.21 -10.90 45.29
N VAL A 162 -2.04 -11.79 44.31
CA VAL A 162 -2.09 -13.25 44.49
C VAL A 162 -0.72 -13.90 44.38
N VAL A 163 0.34 -13.08 44.15
CA VAL A 163 1.75 -13.53 44.02
C VAL A 163 2.56 -13.06 45.21
#